data_3877d170f4073daedb2cbe233325fdc1
#
_entry.id   3877d170f4073daedb2cbe233325fdc1
#
_cell.length_a   1.000
_cell.length_b   1.000
_cell.length_c   1.000
_cell.angle_alpha   90.00
_cell.angle_beta   90.00
_cell.angle_gamma   90.00
#
_symmetry.space_group_name_H-M   'P 1'
#
loop_
_entity.id
_entity.type
_entity.pdbx_description
1 polymer ?
#
loop_
_entity_poly.entity_id
_entity_poly.type
_entity_poly.pdbx_seq_one_letter_code
_entity_poly.pdbx_strand_id
1 'polypeptide(L)'
;VEWLRIHAALENKIDLVFYPEWDQSKKMYKKDWCAVTRHKIHREITCQNKNTRVGQRLKQRLESMFNHFLWEGKQLEGPEIDLRPIIENQVSRIHGGSLQDRIFLKRIDQVKDFQVLIMMDESLSTESFLGKESVLGMMKQSIGDLAQAFESSPNQLAIMSFFSESRLKCSVKILKDFSETLEVGHARLSSCKPQGYTRIGVAIRHAISMMKNSTAKKRVIVLLTDAKPTDIDRYEGRYGMDDVRKTIDELKNDNLEIGSDLLFTTAKEIDLRGCFQNALPFSMPQHRGK
;
A
#
# COMPACT_ATOMS: atom_id res chain seq x y z
N VAL A 1 23.81 17.19 3.79
CA VAL A 1 23.55 15.75 3.65
C VAL A 1 24.69 14.95 4.26
N GLU A 2 25.93 15.26 3.87
CA GLU A 2 27.12 14.53 4.35
C GLU A 2 27.33 14.66 5.86
N TRP A 3 27.14 15.86 6.42
CA TRP A 3 27.16 16.11 7.86
C TRP A 3 26.10 15.27 8.62
N LEU A 4 24.90 15.16 8.08
CA LEU A 4 23.85 14.33 8.69
C LEU A 4 24.18 12.83 8.64
N ARG A 5 24.83 12.37 7.57
CA ARG A 5 25.34 10.98 7.48
C ARG A 5 26.38 10.69 8.54
N ILE A 6 27.33 11.62 8.73
CA ILE A 6 28.39 11.50 9.73
C ILE A 6 27.78 11.51 11.15
N HIS A 7 26.84 12.42 11.42
CA HIS A 7 26.19 12.50 12.74
C HIS A 7 25.35 11.27 13.06
N ALA A 8 24.58 10.77 12.08
CA ALA A 8 23.80 9.55 12.24
C ALA A 8 24.70 8.31 12.46
N ALA A 9 25.85 8.26 11.78
CA ALA A 9 26.84 7.20 11.96
C ALA A 9 27.53 7.26 13.32
N LEU A 10 27.76 8.46 13.86
CA LEU A 10 28.39 8.66 15.17
C LEU A 10 27.44 8.33 16.33
N GLU A 11 26.17 8.61 16.20
CA GLU A 11 25.18 8.35 17.26
C GLU A 11 24.67 6.91 17.30
N ASN A 12 24.94 6.08 16.29
CA ASN A 12 24.57 4.64 16.19
C ASN A 12 23.11 4.28 16.60
N LYS A 13 22.25 5.28 16.76
CA LYS A 13 20.86 5.15 17.28
C LYS A 13 19.77 5.57 16.32
N ILE A 14 20.13 6.26 15.23
CA ILE A 14 19.14 6.83 14.29
C ILE A 14 19.19 6.03 13.00
N ASP A 15 18.09 5.33 12.69
CA ASP A 15 17.89 4.65 11.41
C ASP A 15 17.53 5.69 10.35
N LEU A 16 18.55 6.28 9.70
CA LEU A 16 18.43 7.36 8.74
C LEU A 16 18.65 6.83 7.33
N VAL A 17 17.67 7.04 6.45
CA VAL A 17 17.72 6.63 5.05
C VAL A 17 17.51 7.83 4.15
N PHE A 18 18.31 7.95 3.08
CA PHE A 18 18.20 9.03 2.11
C PHE A 18 17.47 8.58 0.85
N TYR A 19 16.59 9.47 0.35
CA TYR A 19 15.82 9.25 -0.87
C TYR A 19 15.99 10.40 -1.85
N PRO A 20 15.95 10.11 -3.16
CA PRO A 20 15.89 11.15 -4.19
C PRO A 20 14.54 11.85 -4.17
N GLU A 21 14.49 13.04 -4.77
CA GLU A 21 13.28 13.79 -5.05
C GLU A 21 13.28 14.24 -6.51
N TRP A 22 12.12 14.14 -7.18
CA TRP A 22 12.01 14.51 -8.57
C TRP A 22 11.79 16.03 -8.74
N ASP A 23 12.61 16.66 -9.57
CA ASP A 23 12.43 18.04 -9.99
C ASP A 23 11.94 18.10 -11.43
N GLN A 24 10.63 18.33 -11.62
CA GLN A 24 10.00 18.36 -12.93
C GLN A 24 10.53 19.52 -13.78
N SER A 25 10.90 20.67 -13.19
CA SER A 25 11.41 21.82 -13.93
C SER A 25 12.76 21.53 -14.58
N LYS A 26 13.59 20.75 -13.89
CA LYS A 26 14.91 20.31 -14.36
C LYS A 26 14.89 18.94 -15.02
N LYS A 27 13.76 18.22 -14.96
CA LYS A 27 13.60 16.83 -15.44
C LYS A 27 14.69 15.90 -14.92
N MET A 28 15.05 16.03 -13.65
CA MET A 28 16.10 15.25 -13.01
C MET A 28 15.80 14.93 -11.56
N TYR A 29 16.41 13.84 -11.06
CA TYR A 29 16.38 13.51 -9.64
C TYR A 29 17.43 14.30 -8.88
N LYS A 30 17.02 14.91 -7.78
CA LYS A 30 17.92 15.41 -6.74
C LYS A 30 18.30 14.22 -5.86
N LYS A 31 19.47 13.64 -6.09
CA LYS A 31 19.96 12.48 -5.33
C LYS A 31 20.14 12.82 -3.85
N ASP A 32 19.82 11.88 -2.99
CA ASP A 32 19.97 11.99 -1.52
C ASP A 32 19.38 13.29 -0.94
N TRP A 33 18.27 13.75 -1.52
CA TRP A 33 17.70 15.05 -1.22
C TRP A 33 16.86 15.05 0.06
N CYS A 34 16.17 13.96 0.33
CA CYS A 34 15.33 13.82 1.51
C CYS A 34 15.94 12.82 2.48
N ALA A 35 15.95 13.17 3.77
CA ALA A 35 16.40 12.31 4.85
C ALA A 35 15.19 11.80 5.64
N VAL A 36 15.02 10.48 5.70
CA VAL A 36 13.95 9.81 6.44
C VAL A 36 14.51 9.14 7.68
N THR A 37 13.98 9.52 8.84
CA THR A 37 14.25 8.87 10.11
C THR A 37 13.17 7.85 10.41
N ARG A 38 13.54 6.59 10.65
CA ARG A 38 12.63 5.55 11.09
C ARG A 38 12.53 5.51 12.61
N HIS A 39 11.30 5.57 13.10
CA HIS A 39 11.01 5.45 14.53
C HIS A 39 10.30 4.13 14.80
N LYS A 40 10.91 3.27 15.63
CA LYS A 40 10.23 2.10 16.20
C LYS A 40 9.56 2.52 17.51
N ILE A 41 8.26 2.35 17.58
CA ILE A 41 7.48 2.68 18.77
C ILE A 41 7.46 1.45 19.69
N HIS A 42 7.99 1.58 20.89
CA HIS A 42 8.09 0.48 21.86
C HIS A 42 6.97 0.48 22.93
N ARG A 43 5.85 1.18 22.69
CA ARG A 43 4.75 1.22 23.67
C ARG A 43 3.80 0.04 23.50
N GLU A 44 3.68 -0.75 24.54
CA GLU A 44 2.61 -1.73 24.75
C GLU A 44 1.46 -1.03 25.47
N ILE A 45 0.35 -0.84 24.77
CA ILE A 45 -0.91 -0.36 25.35
C ILE A 45 -2.00 -1.29 24.83
N THR A 46 -2.76 -1.86 25.74
CA THR A 46 -3.91 -2.71 25.42
C THR A 46 -5.05 -1.85 24.86
N CYS A 47 -5.47 -2.08 23.64
CA CYS A 47 -6.65 -1.47 23.03
C CYS A 47 -7.77 -2.51 22.87
N GLN A 48 -9.00 -2.10 23.20
CA GLN A 48 -10.20 -2.90 22.93
C GLN A 48 -10.63 -2.72 21.48
N ASN A 49 -10.74 -3.82 20.77
CA ASN A 49 -11.19 -3.86 19.38
C ASN A 49 -12.72 -3.83 19.32
N LYS A 50 -13.32 -2.95 18.54
CA LYS A 50 -14.75 -2.95 18.22
C LYS A 50 -14.94 -3.39 16.77
N ASN A 51 -15.66 -4.49 16.59
CA ASN A 51 -16.07 -4.96 15.27
C ASN A 51 -17.01 -3.95 14.60
N THR A 52 -16.64 -3.43 13.45
CA THR A 52 -17.51 -2.55 12.68
C THR A 52 -17.97 -3.18 11.36
N ARG A 53 -19.17 -2.77 10.88
CA ARG A 53 -19.72 -3.25 9.60
C ARG A 53 -18.87 -2.79 8.40
N VAL A 54 -18.08 -1.74 8.57
CA VAL A 54 -17.20 -1.19 7.52
C VAL A 54 -16.03 -2.15 7.26
N GLY A 55 -15.42 -2.69 8.32
CA GLY A 55 -14.33 -3.66 8.21
C GLY A 55 -14.71 -4.91 7.42
N GLN A 56 -15.93 -5.42 7.60
CA GLN A 56 -16.41 -6.59 6.85
C GLN A 56 -16.54 -6.31 5.35
N ARG A 57 -17.03 -5.13 4.94
CA ARG A 57 -17.11 -4.75 3.52
C ARG A 57 -15.74 -4.54 2.89
N LEU A 58 -14.80 -3.95 3.63
CA LEU A 58 -13.42 -3.79 3.19
C LEU A 58 -12.73 -5.15 3.06
N LYS A 59 -12.95 -6.07 4.00
CA LYS A 59 -12.48 -7.46 3.92
C LYS A 59 -12.96 -8.12 2.64
N GLN A 60 -14.26 -8.09 2.35
CA GLN A 60 -14.83 -8.68 1.14
C GLN A 60 -14.25 -8.05 -0.15
N ARG A 61 -14.04 -6.75 -0.17
CA ARG A 61 -13.40 -6.07 -1.31
C ARG A 61 -11.95 -6.48 -1.51
N LEU A 62 -11.15 -6.48 -0.44
CA LEU A 62 -9.77 -6.97 -0.50
C LEU A 62 -9.73 -8.43 -0.94
N GLU A 63 -10.58 -9.29 -0.36
CA GLU A 63 -10.69 -10.68 -0.79
C GLU A 63 -11.04 -10.81 -2.27
N SER A 64 -11.95 -9.98 -2.80
CA SER A 64 -12.29 -9.99 -4.24
C SER A 64 -11.15 -9.51 -5.12
N MET A 65 -10.33 -8.55 -4.66
CA MET A 65 -9.15 -8.08 -5.39
C MET A 65 -8.04 -9.14 -5.44
N PHE A 66 -7.93 -9.94 -4.38
CA PHE A 66 -6.87 -10.95 -4.25
C PHE A 66 -7.33 -12.37 -4.60
N ASN A 67 -8.63 -12.63 -4.67
CA ASN A 67 -9.18 -13.91 -5.09
C ASN A 67 -9.18 -14.02 -6.63
N HIS A 68 -8.01 -14.00 -7.25
CA HIS A 68 -7.89 -14.46 -8.61
C HIS A 68 -7.84 -15.99 -8.58
N PHE A 69 -8.95 -16.59 -9.00
CA PHE A 69 -8.96 -18.02 -9.28
C PHE A 69 -8.18 -18.25 -10.57
N LEU A 70 -7.22 -19.15 -10.51
CA LEU A 70 -6.62 -19.68 -11.72
C LEU A 70 -7.38 -20.95 -12.11
N TRP A 71 -7.75 -21.01 -13.39
CA TRP A 71 -8.19 -22.25 -14.00
C TRP A 71 -6.96 -23.05 -14.37
N GLU A 72 -6.74 -24.15 -13.67
CA GLU A 72 -5.68 -25.08 -14.02
C GLU A 72 -6.26 -26.15 -14.93
N GLY A 73 -5.68 -26.23 -16.16
CA GLY A 73 -6.06 -27.23 -17.15
C GLY A 73 -5.43 -28.60 -16.88
N LYS A 74 -5.78 -29.54 -17.74
CA LYS A 74 -5.25 -30.92 -17.68
C LYS A 74 -5.52 -31.62 -16.33
N GLN A 75 -6.70 -31.44 -15.76
CA GLN A 75 -7.15 -32.09 -14.54
C GLN A 75 -8.02 -33.30 -14.87
N LEU A 76 -8.02 -34.32 -13.98
CA LEU A 76 -8.87 -35.52 -14.12
C LEU A 76 -10.33 -35.20 -13.85
N GLU A 77 -10.60 -34.22 -12.98
CA GLU A 77 -11.94 -33.79 -12.57
C GLU A 77 -12.00 -32.27 -12.45
N GLY A 78 -13.13 -31.68 -12.79
CA GLY A 78 -13.35 -30.23 -12.69
C GLY A 78 -14.71 -29.80 -13.18
N PRO A 79 -15.19 -28.58 -12.81
CA PRO A 79 -16.49 -28.04 -13.20
C PRO A 79 -16.60 -27.65 -14.66
N GLU A 80 -15.46 -27.44 -15.35
CA GLU A 80 -15.41 -27.04 -16.74
C GLU A 80 -14.45 -27.92 -17.53
N ILE A 81 -14.64 -27.95 -18.85
CA ILE A 81 -13.87 -28.77 -19.78
C ILE A 81 -12.77 -27.90 -20.43
N ASP A 82 -11.52 -28.39 -20.42
CA ASP A 82 -10.41 -27.81 -21.18
C ASP A 82 -10.46 -28.31 -22.63
N LEU A 83 -10.76 -27.38 -23.55
CA LEU A 83 -10.84 -27.73 -24.97
C LEU A 83 -9.51 -28.12 -25.61
N ARG A 84 -8.38 -27.68 -25.06
CA ARG A 84 -7.03 -27.95 -25.62
C ARG A 84 -6.70 -29.44 -25.63
N PRO A 85 -6.77 -30.17 -24.49
CA PRO A 85 -6.53 -31.61 -24.52
C PRO A 85 -7.53 -32.38 -25.39
N ILE A 86 -8.76 -31.90 -25.53
CA ILE A 86 -9.75 -32.55 -26.43
C ILE A 86 -9.32 -32.43 -27.90
N ILE A 87 -8.87 -31.27 -28.31
CA ILE A 87 -8.35 -31.05 -29.68
C ILE A 87 -7.09 -31.90 -29.88
N GLU A 88 -6.17 -31.91 -28.90
CA GLU A 88 -4.97 -32.77 -28.93
C GLU A 88 -5.33 -34.26 -29.05
N ASN A 89 -6.35 -34.70 -28.32
CA ASN A 89 -6.86 -36.09 -28.41
C ASN A 89 -7.44 -36.43 -29.76
N GLN A 90 -8.16 -35.50 -30.42
CA GLN A 90 -8.67 -35.71 -31.77
C GLN A 90 -7.52 -35.88 -32.80
N VAL A 91 -6.50 -35.05 -32.70
CA VAL A 91 -5.29 -35.15 -33.54
C VAL A 91 -4.57 -36.47 -33.29
N SER A 92 -4.40 -36.85 -32.02
CA SER A 92 -3.76 -38.12 -31.64
C SER A 92 -4.51 -39.35 -32.12
N ARG A 93 -5.87 -39.30 -32.13
CA ARG A 93 -6.69 -40.38 -32.70
C ARG A 93 -6.40 -40.61 -34.18
N ILE A 94 -6.27 -39.53 -34.95
CA ILE A 94 -5.96 -39.62 -36.39
C ILE A 94 -4.58 -40.23 -36.63
N HIS A 95 -3.61 -39.99 -35.75
CA HIS A 95 -2.22 -40.42 -35.89
C HIS A 95 -1.87 -41.66 -35.06
N GLY A 96 -2.87 -42.33 -34.43
CA GLY A 96 -2.65 -43.54 -33.63
C GLY A 96 -1.90 -43.32 -32.29
N GLY A 97 -1.94 -42.09 -31.77
CA GLY A 97 -1.33 -41.72 -30.48
C GLY A 97 -2.18 -42.05 -29.26
N SER A 98 -1.60 -41.91 -28.06
CA SER A 98 -2.30 -42.09 -26.78
C SER A 98 -3.23 -40.92 -26.48
N LEU A 99 -4.38 -41.21 -25.88
CA LEU A 99 -5.35 -40.23 -25.45
C LEU A 99 -5.02 -39.72 -24.03
N GLN A 100 -5.24 -38.45 -23.81
CA GLN A 100 -5.11 -37.82 -22.49
C GLN A 100 -6.44 -37.82 -21.76
N ASP A 101 -6.49 -38.39 -20.54
CA ASP A 101 -7.69 -38.41 -19.74
C ASP A 101 -7.92 -37.11 -18.93
N ARG A 102 -6.91 -36.23 -18.92
CA ARG A 102 -6.91 -34.97 -18.17
C ARG A 102 -7.52 -33.83 -19.03
N ILE A 103 -8.82 -33.79 -19.09
CA ILE A 103 -9.58 -32.90 -19.97
C ILE A 103 -10.39 -31.82 -19.22
N PHE A 104 -10.25 -31.74 -17.90
CA PHE A 104 -11.01 -30.80 -17.08
C PHE A 104 -10.18 -29.60 -16.65
N LEU A 105 -10.90 -28.49 -16.41
CA LEU A 105 -10.41 -27.29 -15.73
C LEU A 105 -10.84 -27.36 -14.27
N LYS A 106 -9.89 -27.20 -13.38
CA LYS A 106 -10.14 -27.09 -11.95
C LYS A 106 -9.83 -25.68 -11.49
N ARG A 107 -10.73 -25.13 -10.71
CA ARG A 107 -10.51 -23.85 -10.04
C ARG A 107 -9.58 -24.07 -8.86
N ILE A 108 -8.38 -23.49 -8.93
CA ILE A 108 -7.44 -23.52 -7.82
C ILE A 108 -7.46 -22.17 -7.13
N ASP A 109 -7.74 -22.19 -5.83
CA ASP A 109 -7.55 -21.03 -4.99
C ASP A 109 -6.03 -20.80 -4.89
N GLN A 110 -5.54 -19.74 -5.54
CA GLN A 110 -4.16 -19.35 -5.28
C GLN A 110 -4.00 -19.07 -3.80
N VAL A 111 -2.98 -19.63 -3.20
CA VAL A 111 -2.52 -19.24 -1.87
C VAL A 111 -2.44 -17.72 -1.87
N LYS A 112 -3.03 -17.08 -0.87
CA LYS A 112 -3.09 -15.62 -0.71
C LYS A 112 -1.68 -15.08 -0.50
N ASP A 113 -0.90 -15.07 -1.57
CA ASP A 113 0.49 -14.61 -1.57
C ASP A 113 0.53 -13.11 -1.90
N PHE A 114 0.05 -12.32 -0.95
CA PHE A 114 0.05 -10.87 -1.07
C PHE A 114 0.46 -10.20 0.25
N GLN A 115 0.97 -8.99 0.14
CA GLN A 115 1.28 -8.13 1.28
C GLN A 115 0.69 -6.74 1.08
N VAL A 116 0.18 -6.17 2.15
CA VAL A 116 -0.41 -4.84 2.19
C VAL A 116 0.36 -3.98 3.18
N LEU A 117 0.79 -2.81 2.73
CA LEU A 117 1.37 -1.77 3.58
C LEU A 117 0.41 -0.59 3.64
N ILE A 118 -0.14 -0.31 4.81
CA ILE A 118 -0.97 0.87 5.05
C ILE A 118 -0.07 2.01 5.50
N MET A 119 -0.20 3.14 4.82
CA MET A 119 0.49 4.39 5.12
C MET A 119 -0.54 5.42 5.61
N MET A 120 -0.35 5.96 6.80
CA MET A 120 -1.21 6.99 7.38
C MET A 120 -0.46 8.32 7.48
N ASP A 121 -1.09 9.37 6.99
CA ASP A 121 -0.62 10.74 7.13
C ASP A 121 -0.90 11.25 8.55
N GLU A 122 0.14 11.76 9.24
CA GLU A 122 0.03 12.41 10.54
C GLU A 122 0.18 13.94 10.44
N SER A 123 0.10 14.53 9.25
CA SER A 123 0.24 15.98 9.09
C SER A 123 -0.80 16.78 9.89
N LEU A 124 -0.49 18.02 10.20
CA LEU A 124 -1.38 18.93 10.98
C LEU A 124 -2.74 19.13 10.31
N SER A 125 -2.84 19.02 8.99
CA SER A 125 -4.12 19.10 8.26
C SER A 125 -5.13 18.05 8.72
N THR A 126 -4.66 16.89 9.19
CA THR A 126 -5.49 15.77 9.68
C THR A 126 -6.19 16.06 11.03
N GLU A 127 -5.83 17.16 11.70
CA GLU A 127 -6.54 17.66 12.89
C GLU A 127 -7.92 18.21 12.55
N SER A 128 -8.16 18.56 11.28
CA SER A 128 -9.45 19.10 10.84
C SER A 128 -10.61 18.14 11.13
N PHE A 129 -11.78 18.70 11.49
CA PHE A 129 -12.97 17.93 11.82
C PHE A 129 -13.89 17.78 10.60
N LEU A 130 -14.38 16.58 10.39
CA LEU A 130 -15.48 16.27 9.49
C LEU A 130 -16.68 15.78 10.32
N GLY A 131 -17.59 16.71 10.58
CA GLY A 131 -18.70 16.45 11.50
C GLY A 131 -18.23 16.38 12.95
N LYS A 132 -18.36 15.22 13.60
CA LYS A 132 -18.00 15.02 15.02
C LYS A 132 -16.60 14.44 15.25
N GLU A 133 -15.95 13.94 14.21
CA GLU A 133 -14.67 13.26 14.30
C GLU A 133 -13.58 14.00 13.54
N SER A 134 -12.33 13.90 14.02
CA SER A 134 -11.17 14.41 13.30
C SER A 134 -10.82 13.47 12.13
N VAL A 135 -10.22 14.02 11.08
CA VAL A 135 -9.75 13.24 9.93
C VAL A 135 -8.79 12.13 10.39
N LEU A 136 -7.85 12.45 11.28
CA LEU A 136 -6.95 11.45 11.87
C LEU A 136 -7.73 10.35 12.62
N GLY A 137 -8.79 10.71 13.36
CA GLY A 137 -9.64 9.74 14.05
C GLY A 137 -10.30 8.77 13.07
N MET A 138 -10.87 9.29 11.99
CA MET A 138 -11.47 8.46 10.94
C MET A 138 -10.43 7.57 10.23
N MET A 139 -9.22 8.08 9.98
CA MET A 139 -8.14 7.27 9.41
C MET A 139 -7.75 6.12 10.35
N LYS A 140 -7.59 6.39 11.64
CA LYS A 140 -7.29 5.35 12.64
C LYS A 140 -8.37 4.29 12.70
N GLN A 141 -9.64 4.68 12.68
CA GLN A 141 -10.75 3.74 12.66
C GLN A 141 -10.73 2.89 11.39
N SER A 142 -10.54 3.51 10.22
CA SER A 142 -10.45 2.81 8.94
C SER A 142 -9.29 1.80 8.91
N ILE A 143 -8.13 2.16 9.50
CA ILE A 143 -6.99 1.23 9.64
C ILE A 143 -7.36 0.07 10.56
N GLY A 144 -8.04 0.33 11.68
CA GLY A 144 -8.53 -0.69 12.60
C GLY A 144 -9.44 -1.68 11.89
N ASP A 145 -10.40 -1.17 11.12
CA ASP A 145 -11.32 -1.99 10.34
C ASP A 145 -10.61 -2.82 9.25
N LEU A 146 -9.63 -2.22 8.56
CA LEU A 146 -8.80 -2.93 7.59
C LEU A 146 -7.95 -4.01 8.25
N ALA A 147 -7.30 -3.67 9.37
CA ALA A 147 -6.45 -4.61 10.09
C ALA A 147 -7.22 -5.87 10.53
N GLN A 148 -8.49 -5.72 10.91
CA GLN A 148 -9.37 -6.83 11.27
C GLN A 148 -9.56 -7.82 10.10
N ALA A 149 -9.53 -7.35 8.85
CA ALA A 149 -9.57 -8.24 7.69
C ALA A 149 -8.34 -9.19 7.61
N PHE A 150 -7.24 -8.81 8.26
CA PHE A 150 -5.99 -9.59 8.31
C PHE A 150 -5.81 -10.37 9.61
N GLU A 151 -6.83 -10.49 10.46
CA GLU A 151 -6.72 -11.17 11.74
C GLU A 151 -6.24 -12.64 11.61
N SER A 152 -6.66 -13.34 10.57
CA SER A 152 -6.20 -14.70 10.25
C SER A 152 -4.84 -14.77 9.54
N SER A 153 -4.28 -13.64 9.11
CA SER A 153 -3.03 -13.58 8.34
C SER A 153 -2.25 -12.30 8.66
N PRO A 154 -1.84 -12.10 9.92
CA PRO A 154 -1.24 -10.83 10.37
C PRO A 154 0.06 -10.49 9.66
N ASN A 155 0.80 -11.50 9.17
CA ASN A 155 2.07 -11.29 8.45
C ASN A 155 1.89 -10.70 7.06
N GLN A 156 0.67 -10.59 6.57
CA GLN A 156 0.35 -9.96 5.28
C GLN A 156 0.13 -8.45 5.40
N LEU A 157 0.09 -7.91 6.61
CA LEU A 157 -0.18 -6.50 6.86
C LEU A 157 0.96 -5.83 7.61
N ALA A 158 1.42 -4.69 7.09
CA ALA A 158 2.22 -3.72 7.83
C ALA A 158 1.50 -2.37 7.87
N ILE A 159 1.76 -1.59 8.90
CA ILE A 159 1.17 -0.27 9.10
C ILE A 159 2.28 0.70 9.45
N MET A 160 2.35 1.81 8.72
CA MET A 160 3.25 2.91 9.03
C MET A 160 2.51 4.23 9.02
N SER A 161 3.01 5.19 9.77
CA SER A 161 2.60 6.58 9.65
C SER A 161 3.77 7.47 9.27
N PHE A 162 3.48 8.61 8.68
CA PHE A 162 4.52 9.54 8.23
C PHE A 162 4.09 11.00 8.40
N PHE A 163 5.08 11.86 8.58
CA PHE A 163 4.99 13.31 8.56
C PHE A 163 6.36 13.89 8.21
N SER A 164 6.42 15.17 7.91
CA SER A 164 7.68 15.87 7.66
C SER A 164 7.71 17.23 8.37
N GLU A 165 8.89 17.72 8.68
CA GLU A 165 9.15 19.10 9.12
C GLU A 165 9.98 19.85 8.08
N SER A 166 10.71 19.13 7.27
CA SER A 166 11.48 19.57 6.12
C SER A 166 12.01 18.37 5.35
N ARG A 167 12.66 18.59 4.21
CA ARG A 167 13.33 17.52 3.45
C ARG A 167 14.36 16.73 4.25
N LEU A 168 15.01 17.34 5.24
CA LEU A 168 16.02 16.69 6.07
C LEU A 168 15.44 16.07 7.36
N LYS A 169 14.16 16.29 7.61
CA LYS A 169 13.45 15.79 8.79
C LYS A 169 12.11 15.18 8.36
N CYS A 170 12.17 14.14 7.54
CA CYS A 170 11.02 13.30 7.25
C CYS A 170 11.00 12.16 8.27
N SER A 171 9.89 11.97 8.94
CA SER A 171 9.73 10.95 9.98
C SER A 171 8.77 9.87 9.51
N VAL A 172 9.17 8.62 9.69
CA VAL A 172 8.33 7.44 9.48
C VAL A 172 8.29 6.64 10.76
N LYS A 173 7.09 6.34 11.24
CA LYS A 173 6.85 5.51 12.41
C LYS A 173 6.31 4.16 11.95
N ILE A 174 6.98 3.09 12.30
CA ILE A 174 6.51 1.72 12.07
C ILE A 174 5.54 1.37 13.21
N LEU A 175 4.25 1.39 12.89
CA LEU A 175 3.19 1.07 13.84
C LEU A 175 3.02 -0.44 13.97
N LYS A 176 3.12 -1.18 12.85
CA LYS A 176 3.13 -2.64 12.81
C LYS A 176 4.03 -3.11 11.67
N ASP A 177 5.00 -3.92 11.98
CA ASP A 177 5.80 -4.62 10.97
C ASP A 177 5.05 -5.90 10.50
N PHE A 178 5.44 -6.45 9.35
CA PHE A 178 4.90 -7.71 8.85
C PHE A 178 5.06 -8.87 9.84
N SER A 179 6.13 -8.87 10.62
CA SER A 179 6.42 -9.90 11.63
C SER A 179 5.69 -9.72 12.96
N GLU A 180 5.02 -8.59 13.19
CA GLU A 180 4.36 -8.26 14.45
C GLU A 180 2.86 -8.64 14.43
N THR A 181 2.24 -8.74 15.62
CA THR A 181 0.80 -9.00 15.76
C THR A 181 -0.02 -7.73 15.53
N LEU A 182 -1.33 -7.89 15.27
CA LEU A 182 -2.23 -6.75 15.09
C LEU A 182 -2.44 -5.93 16.36
N GLU A 183 -2.39 -6.59 17.52
CA GLU A 183 -2.54 -5.93 18.83
C GLU A 183 -1.50 -4.86 19.05
N VAL A 184 -0.24 -5.14 18.69
CA VAL A 184 0.86 -4.17 18.74
C VAL A 184 0.57 -2.99 17.83
N GLY A 185 0.09 -3.26 16.62
CA GLY A 185 -0.29 -2.22 15.66
C GLY A 185 -1.39 -1.30 16.18
N HIS A 186 -2.44 -1.85 16.75
CA HIS A 186 -3.54 -1.08 17.34
C HIS A 186 -3.09 -0.22 18.51
N ALA A 187 -2.26 -0.75 19.38
CA ALA A 187 -1.74 0.01 20.52
C ALA A 187 -0.93 1.22 20.07
N ARG A 188 -0.05 1.05 19.08
CA ARG A 188 0.79 2.12 18.54
C ARG A 188 -0.03 3.14 17.74
N LEU A 189 -1.04 2.68 17.00
CA LEU A 189 -1.92 3.53 16.20
C LEU A 189 -2.68 4.55 17.06
N SER A 190 -3.10 4.17 18.28
CA SER A 190 -3.78 5.07 19.19
C SER A 190 -2.89 6.24 19.64
N SER A 191 -1.57 6.05 19.69
CA SER A 191 -0.59 7.06 20.13
C SER A 191 -0.27 8.13 19.08
N CYS A 192 -0.66 7.93 17.82
CA CYS A 192 -0.42 8.87 16.73
C CYS A 192 -1.16 10.19 16.97
N LYS A 193 -0.52 11.32 16.69
CA LYS A 193 -1.08 12.66 16.84
C LYS A 193 -0.76 13.50 15.62
N PRO A 194 -1.62 14.49 15.26
CA PRO A 194 -1.33 15.37 14.15
C PRO A 194 -0.04 16.15 14.41
N GLN A 195 0.87 16.18 13.42
CA GLN A 195 2.15 16.88 13.52
C GLN A 195 2.79 17.11 12.15
N GLY A 196 3.50 18.22 12.03
CA GLY A 196 4.30 18.51 10.84
C GLY A 196 3.48 18.71 9.56
N TYR A 197 4.14 18.41 8.46
CA TYR A 197 3.68 18.61 7.07
C TYR A 197 3.67 17.27 6.33
N THR A 198 3.34 17.32 5.02
CA THR A 198 3.11 16.13 4.21
C THR A 198 4.03 16.09 3.00
N ARG A 199 5.12 15.30 3.07
CA ARG A 199 6.00 15.00 1.93
C ARG A 199 5.73 13.58 1.42
N ILE A 200 4.67 13.43 0.62
CA ILE A 200 4.13 12.13 0.20
C ILE A 200 5.14 11.32 -0.62
N GLY A 201 5.84 11.96 -1.58
CA GLY A 201 6.73 11.25 -2.50
C GLY A 201 7.83 10.46 -1.78
N VAL A 202 8.49 11.07 -0.78
CA VAL A 202 9.53 10.37 0.00
C VAL A 202 8.94 9.26 0.86
N ALA A 203 7.74 9.45 1.41
CA ALA A 203 7.08 8.42 2.22
C ALA A 203 6.74 7.19 1.36
N ILE A 204 6.24 7.37 0.13
CA ILE A 204 5.99 6.27 -0.81
C ILE A 204 7.30 5.57 -1.19
N ARG A 205 8.39 6.29 -1.50
CA ARG A 205 9.70 5.68 -1.80
C ARG A 205 10.21 4.85 -0.63
N HIS A 206 9.97 5.32 0.60
CA HIS A 206 10.30 4.53 1.79
C HIS A 206 9.45 3.26 1.89
N ALA A 207 8.14 3.34 1.65
CA ALA A 207 7.24 2.19 1.61
C ALA A 207 7.68 1.16 0.55
N ILE A 208 8.06 1.62 -0.65
CA ILE A 208 8.61 0.76 -1.70
C ILE A 208 9.84 0.02 -1.19
N SER A 209 10.77 0.74 -0.53
CA SER A 209 11.99 0.13 0.00
C SER A 209 11.72 -0.93 1.06
N MET A 210 10.70 -0.74 1.90
CA MET A 210 10.27 -1.73 2.91
C MET A 210 9.73 -3.00 2.25
N MET A 211 9.01 -2.87 1.15
CA MET A 211 8.39 -4.00 0.45
C MET A 211 9.32 -4.67 -0.58
N LYS A 212 10.48 -4.10 -0.86
CA LYS A 212 11.40 -4.58 -1.90
C LYS A 212 11.90 -6.00 -1.65
N ASN A 213 12.12 -6.36 -0.41
CA ASN A 213 12.62 -7.68 0.00
C ASN A 213 11.50 -8.72 0.20
N SER A 214 10.26 -8.36 -0.06
CA SER A 214 9.13 -9.27 0.04
C SER A 214 9.16 -10.30 -1.10
N THR A 215 8.86 -11.54 -0.76
CA THR A 215 8.67 -12.63 -1.73
C THR A 215 7.24 -12.73 -2.24
N ALA A 216 6.32 -11.93 -1.70
CA ALA A 216 4.92 -11.95 -2.06
C ALA A 216 4.71 -11.58 -3.54
N LYS A 217 3.87 -12.34 -4.24
CA LYS A 217 3.55 -12.12 -5.66
C LYS A 217 2.82 -10.81 -5.90
N LYS A 218 1.96 -10.41 -4.96
CA LYS A 218 1.25 -9.13 -5.03
C LYS A 218 1.59 -8.28 -3.82
N ARG A 219 1.89 -7.02 -4.08
CA ARG A 219 2.21 -6.04 -3.04
C ARG A 219 1.36 -4.80 -3.25
N VAL A 220 0.66 -4.40 -2.20
CA VAL A 220 -0.29 -3.29 -2.23
C VAL A 220 0.12 -2.24 -1.21
N ILE A 221 0.17 -0.99 -1.65
CA ILE A 221 0.33 0.16 -0.76
C ILE A 221 -1.02 0.88 -0.68
N VAL A 222 -1.53 1.05 0.53
CA VAL A 222 -2.75 1.81 0.83
C VAL A 222 -2.33 3.11 1.49
N LEU A 223 -2.53 4.24 0.81
CA LEU A 223 -2.24 5.55 1.37
C LEU A 223 -3.51 6.21 1.87
N LEU A 224 -3.52 6.59 3.15
CA LEU A 224 -4.55 7.38 3.81
C LEU A 224 -3.98 8.78 4.07
N THR A 225 -4.52 9.78 3.37
CA THR A 225 -4.11 11.19 3.51
C THR A 225 -5.30 12.09 3.23
N ASP A 226 -5.38 13.24 3.87
CA ASP A 226 -6.39 14.27 3.59
C ASP A 226 -5.90 15.26 2.52
N ALA A 227 -4.65 15.15 2.09
CA ALA A 227 -3.95 16.33 1.73
C ALA A 227 -3.25 16.41 0.40
N LYS A 228 -2.95 17.63 0.16
CA LYS A 228 -2.02 18.14 -0.81
C LYS A 228 -0.61 17.98 -0.25
N PRO A 229 0.35 17.52 -1.05
CA PRO A 229 1.74 17.51 -0.64
C PRO A 229 2.19 18.95 -0.32
N THR A 230 2.58 19.18 0.93
CA THR A 230 2.98 20.51 1.43
C THR A 230 4.07 20.36 2.47
N ASP A 231 5.19 21.10 2.30
CA ASP A 231 6.26 21.15 3.28
C ASP A 231 6.98 22.52 3.21
N ILE A 232 7.70 22.89 4.27
CA ILE A 232 8.39 24.19 4.44
C ILE A 232 9.34 24.48 3.27
N ASP A 233 10.04 23.48 2.73
CA ASP A 233 11.04 23.62 1.65
C ASP A 233 10.44 23.85 0.25
N ARG A 234 9.31 24.55 0.14
CA ARG A 234 8.58 24.79 -1.11
C ARG A 234 8.12 23.49 -1.80
N TYR A 235 7.95 22.42 -1.03
CA TYR A 235 7.34 21.18 -1.52
C TYR A 235 5.83 21.33 -1.51
N GLU A 236 5.30 22.11 -2.47
CA GLU A 236 3.88 22.42 -2.54
C GLU A 236 3.39 22.57 -3.98
N GLY A 237 2.07 22.57 -4.14
CA GLY A 237 1.42 22.79 -5.42
C GLY A 237 1.91 21.81 -6.49
N ARG A 238 2.27 22.35 -7.65
CA ARG A 238 2.69 21.55 -8.82
C ARG A 238 3.95 20.74 -8.58
N TYR A 239 4.91 21.29 -7.84
CA TYR A 239 6.19 20.62 -7.58
C TYR A 239 5.97 19.31 -6.77
N GLY A 240 5.26 19.38 -5.66
CA GLY A 240 4.97 18.21 -4.84
C GLY A 240 4.13 17.18 -5.60
N MET A 241 3.14 17.63 -6.37
CA MET A 241 2.30 16.74 -7.18
C MET A 241 3.09 16.02 -8.28
N ASP A 242 4.03 16.70 -8.94
CA ASP A 242 4.86 16.10 -9.99
C ASP A 242 5.84 15.06 -9.41
N ASP A 243 6.37 15.28 -8.19
CA ASP A 243 7.19 14.30 -7.49
C ASP A 243 6.38 13.07 -7.11
N VAL A 244 5.16 13.24 -6.59
CA VAL A 244 4.25 12.12 -6.28
C VAL A 244 3.91 11.33 -7.54
N ARG A 245 3.55 11.99 -8.65
CA ARG A 245 3.30 11.31 -9.94
C ARG A 245 4.49 10.48 -10.39
N LYS A 246 5.67 11.07 -10.32
CA LYS A 246 6.91 10.39 -10.71
C LYS A 246 7.18 9.17 -9.83
N THR A 247 6.92 9.28 -8.52
CA THR A 247 7.07 8.16 -7.59
C THR A 247 6.10 7.02 -7.89
N ILE A 248 4.88 7.34 -8.34
CA ILE A 248 3.91 6.33 -8.78
C ILE A 248 4.35 5.65 -10.08
N ASP A 249 4.95 6.42 -11.00
CA ASP A 249 5.52 5.82 -12.22
C ASP A 249 6.73 4.94 -11.90
N GLU A 250 7.53 5.28 -10.88
CA GLU A 250 8.60 4.41 -10.37
C GLU A 250 8.05 3.06 -9.89
N LEU A 251 6.90 3.05 -9.18
CA LEU A 251 6.22 1.83 -8.77
C LEU A 251 5.87 0.90 -9.94
N LYS A 252 5.42 1.48 -11.06
CA LYS A 252 5.04 0.72 -12.26
C LYS A 252 6.24 0.16 -13.01
N ASN A 253 7.37 0.87 -13.00
CA ASN A 253 8.57 0.55 -13.80
C ASN A 253 9.52 -0.45 -13.10
N ASP A 254 9.46 -0.55 -11.78
CA ASP A 254 10.18 -1.59 -11.07
C ASP A 254 9.50 -2.93 -11.36
N ASN A 255 9.96 -3.72 -12.33
CA ASN A 255 9.52 -5.06 -12.78
C ASN A 255 9.08 -6.04 -11.67
N LEU A 256 8.75 -5.51 -10.55
CA LEU A 256 7.96 -6.09 -9.50
C LEU A 256 6.52 -6.05 -10.04
N GLU A 257 5.91 -7.21 -10.26
CA GLU A 257 4.45 -7.31 -10.40
C GLU A 257 3.81 -6.78 -9.11
N ILE A 258 3.98 -5.48 -8.89
CA ILE A 258 3.28 -4.76 -7.87
C ILE A 258 1.90 -4.56 -8.47
N GLY A 259 0.95 -5.36 -8.04
CA GLY A 259 -0.44 -4.95 -8.11
C GLY A 259 -0.54 -3.67 -7.28
N SER A 260 -0.10 -2.56 -7.85
CA SER A 260 -0.09 -1.24 -7.21
C SER A 260 -1.50 -0.66 -7.28
N ASP A 261 -2.43 -1.32 -6.60
CA ASP A 261 -3.70 -0.72 -6.30
C ASP A 261 -3.46 0.23 -5.12
N LEU A 262 -3.20 1.49 -5.45
CA LEU A 262 -3.15 2.57 -4.47
C LEU A 262 -4.60 2.96 -4.16
N LEU A 263 -5.12 2.54 -3.02
CA LEU A 263 -6.42 2.96 -2.53
C LEU A 263 -6.26 4.27 -1.75
N PHE A 264 -6.94 5.31 -2.21
CA PHE A 264 -7.07 6.57 -1.47
C PHE A 264 -8.41 6.63 -0.79
N THR A 265 -8.37 6.91 0.51
CA THR A 265 -9.53 7.41 1.21
C THR A 265 -9.19 8.83 1.63
N THR A 266 -9.68 9.81 0.87
CA THR A 266 -9.62 11.20 1.30
C THR A 266 -10.96 11.57 1.91
N ALA A 267 -10.92 12.27 3.01
CA ALA A 267 -12.11 12.86 3.60
C ALA A 267 -12.72 13.98 2.74
N LYS A 268 -11.98 14.47 1.75
CA LYS A 268 -12.46 15.38 0.69
C LYS A 268 -11.98 14.85 -0.65
N GLU A 269 -12.90 14.72 -1.61
CA GLU A 269 -12.67 14.36 -3.01
C GLU A 269 -11.83 15.42 -3.74
N ILE A 270 -10.58 15.64 -3.38
CA ILE A 270 -9.79 16.70 -3.95
C ILE A 270 -8.55 16.13 -4.65
N ASP A 271 -8.52 16.31 -5.96
CA ASP A 271 -7.40 16.50 -6.90
C ASP A 271 -6.25 15.49 -7.02
N LEU A 272 -6.03 14.59 -6.06
CA LEU A 272 -5.10 13.46 -6.27
C LEU A 272 -5.66 12.43 -7.27
N ARG A 273 -6.98 12.41 -7.53
CA ARG A 273 -7.59 11.56 -8.57
C ARG A 273 -6.90 11.72 -9.92
N GLY A 274 -6.52 12.94 -10.30
CA GLY A 274 -5.82 13.18 -11.55
C GLY A 274 -4.42 12.55 -11.63
N CYS A 275 -3.73 12.39 -10.48
CA CYS A 275 -2.43 11.71 -10.43
C CYS A 275 -2.57 10.20 -10.49
N PHE A 276 -3.70 9.67 -10.01
CA PHE A 276 -3.92 8.24 -9.79
C PHE A 276 -4.95 7.63 -10.76
N GLN A 277 -5.67 8.42 -11.57
CA GLN A 277 -6.64 7.93 -12.55
C GLN A 277 -6.06 6.88 -13.51
N ASN A 278 -4.76 6.95 -13.79
CA ASN A 278 -4.06 5.98 -14.63
C ASN A 278 -3.46 4.79 -13.84
N ALA A 279 -3.54 4.82 -12.51
CA ALA A 279 -3.00 3.77 -11.63
C ALA A 279 -4.08 2.80 -11.13
N LEU A 280 -5.37 3.15 -11.27
CA LEU A 280 -6.49 2.35 -10.82
C LEU A 280 -7.27 1.80 -12.01
N PRO A 281 -7.49 0.49 -12.12
CA PRO A 281 -8.51 -0.07 -13.00
C PRO A 281 -9.95 0.09 -12.43
N PHE A 282 -10.17 1.01 -11.48
CA PHE A 282 -11.45 1.12 -10.77
C PHE A 282 -12.12 2.47 -10.99
N SER A 283 -13.20 2.46 -11.78
CA SER A 283 -14.24 3.48 -11.75
C SER A 283 -15.14 3.22 -10.54
N MET A 284 -15.11 4.11 -9.54
CA MET A 284 -16.15 4.12 -8.51
C MET A 284 -17.51 4.43 -9.14
N PRO A 285 -18.61 3.76 -8.75
CA PRO A 285 -19.94 4.15 -9.16
C PRO A 285 -20.21 5.57 -8.66
N GLN A 286 -20.55 6.46 -9.61
CA GLN A 286 -21.02 7.80 -9.28
C GLN A 286 -22.31 7.68 -8.47
N HIS A 287 -22.28 8.05 -7.20
CA HIS A 287 -23.51 8.38 -6.48
C HIS A 287 -24.10 9.63 -7.12
N ARG A 288 -25.03 9.43 -8.04
CA ARG A 288 -25.96 10.51 -8.42
C ARG A 288 -26.80 10.81 -7.20
N GLY A 289 -26.54 11.95 -6.55
CA GLY A 289 -27.43 12.52 -5.56
C GLY A 289 -28.80 12.78 -6.23
N LYS A 290 -29.83 12.33 -5.57
CA LYS A 290 -31.17 12.92 -5.58
C LYS A 290 -31.37 13.61 -4.25
#